data_b8d58f0c8f5fc1e63164e65d75c87721
#
_entry.id   b8d58f0c8f5fc1e63164e65d75c87721
#
_cell.length_a   1.000
_cell.length_b   1.000
_cell.length_c   1.000
_cell.angle_alpha   90.00
_cell.angle_beta   90.00
_cell.angle_gamma   90.00
#
_symmetry.space_group_name_H-M   'P 1'
#
loop_
_entity.id
_entity.type
_entity.pdbx_description
1 polymer ?
#
loop_
_entity_poly.entity_id
_entity_poly.type
_entity_poly.pdbx_seq_one_letter_code
_entity_poly.pdbx_strand_id
1 'polypeptide(L)'
;MIVTGAVVFLTIAGVLCGKKLFAGKDTSDHKGTKTSGYEYYYKDNDHPEDKDVESSSEPGATKAPLIQVDTDPESITVLVNREYLLPEEYIPEDLVVPDVPFSFYGTYEKSYMRKDAAAALEKLFAGAKEQNISLKGVSAYRSYSRQKEIYNRNVSTKGKKKANQVSAFPGSSEHQTGLTIDVSADSIGCALEQSFGKTIEGKWLASNCYKYGFTIRYPKEKEDITGYSYEPWHIRYVGKNLAKRLYKK
;
A
#
# COMPACT_ATOMS: atom_id res chain seq x y z
N MET A 1 -52.29 31.31 -19.57
CA MET A 1 -51.68 30.41 -20.55
C MET A 1 -51.07 29.25 -19.78
N ILE A 2 -51.71 28.08 -19.87
CA ILE A 2 -51.34 26.86 -19.16
C ILE A 2 -50.54 26.05 -20.15
N VAL A 3 -49.30 25.66 -19.77
CA VAL A 3 -48.47 24.73 -20.58
C VAL A 3 -48.36 23.41 -19.78
N THR A 4 -49.06 22.42 -20.28
CA THR A 4 -49.04 21.02 -19.77
C THR A 4 -47.77 20.32 -20.30
N GLY A 5 -46.95 19.85 -19.37
CA GLY A 5 -45.81 18.97 -19.67
C GLY A 5 -46.20 17.50 -19.57
N ALA A 6 -45.95 16.74 -20.64
CA ALA A 6 -46.23 15.32 -20.74
C ALA A 6 -45.14 14.48 -20.02
N VAL A 7 -45.61 13.53 -19.19
CA VAL A 7 -44.77 12.53 -18.55
C VAL A 7 -44.74 11.29 -19.46
N VAL A 8 -43.55 10.89 -19.89
CA VAL A 8 -43.32 9.67 -20.65
C VAL A 8 -42.91 8.55 -19.68
N PHE A 9 -43.73 7.52 -19.53
CA PHE A 9 -43.40 6.27 -18.86
C PHE A 9 -42.70 5.33 -19.85
N LEU A 10 -41.46 4.96 -19.56
CA LEU A 10 -40.79 3.84 -20.24
C LEU A 10 -40.92 2.59 -19.39
N THR A 11 -41.64 1.60 -19.90
CA THR A 11 -41.78 0.25 -19.39
C THR A 11 -40.59 -0.59 -19.86
N ILE A 12 -39.83 -1.16 -18.89
CA ILE A 12 -38.78 -2.14 -19.21
C ILE A 12 -39.36 -3.54 -19.04
N ALA A 13 -39.39 -4.26 -20.17
CA ALA A 13 -39.78 -5.66 -20.23
C ALA A 13 -38.65 -6.55 -19.68
N GLY A 14 -38.98 -7.42 -18.74
CA GLY A 14 -38.06 -8.42 -18.23
C GLY A 14 -37.86 -9.59 -19.17
N VAL A 15 -36.62 -10.04 -19.31
CA VAL A 15 -36.30 -11.32 -19.93
C VAL A 15 -35.78 -12.26 -18.85
N LEU A 16 -36.60 -13.26 -18.52
CA LEU A 16 -36.23 -14.44 -17.74
C LEU A 16 -35.46 -15.40 -18.67
N CYS A 17 -34.24 -15.77 -18.33
CA CYS A 17 -33.55 -16.90 -18.93
C CYS A 17 -32.99 -17.87 -17.89
N GLY A 18 -33.31 -19.10 -18.09
CA GLY A 18 -33.41 -20.26 -17.26
C GLY A 18 -32.14 -20.75 -16.52
N LYS A 19 -32.41 -21.31 -15.36
CA LYS A 19 -31.50 -22.16 -14.57
C LYS A 19 -31.32 -23.51 -15.29
N LYS A 20 -30.04 -23.94 -15.42
CA LYS A 20 -29.71 -25.35 -15.60
C LYS A 20 -28.87 -25.79 -14.39
N LEU A 21 -29.49 -26.64 -13.55
CA LEU A 21 -28.80 -27.45 -12.56
C LEU A 21 -27.98 -28.54 -13.28
N PHE A 22 -26.73 -28.69 -12.89
CA PHE A 22 -26.04 -29.96 -13.01
C PHE A 22 -25.56 -30.38 -11.63
N ALA A 23 -26.15 -31.45 -11.13
CA ALA A 23 -25.66 -32.19 -9.98
C ALA A 23 -24.61 -33.20 -10.46
N GLY A 24 -23.44 -33.20 -9.86
CA GLY A 24 -22.43 -34.22 -10.00
C GLY A 24 -21.74 -34.41 -8.67
N LYS A 25 -22.10 -35.49 -7.94
CA LYS A 25 -21.34 -36.03 -6.82
C LYS A 25 -20.05 -36.59 -7.36
N ASP A 26 -18.94 -36.27 -6.73
CA ASP A 26 -17.90 -37.27 -6.53
C ASP A 26 -17.10 -37.02 -5.24
N THR A 27 -16.99 -38.09 -4.47
CA THR A 27 -16.32 -38.21 -3.21
C THR A 27 -14.90 -38.73 -3.47
N SER A 28 -13.87 -38.00 -3.04
CA SER A 28 -12.60 -38.62 -2.72
C SER A 28 -11.80 -37.76 -1.75
N ASP A 29 -11.60 -38.32 -0.55
CA ASP A 29 -10.63 -37.89 0.44
C ASP A 29 -9.22 -37.82 -0.15
N HIS A 30 -8.62 -36.61 -0.09
CA HIS A 30 -7.18 -36.52 -0.07
C HIS A 30 -6.76 -35.43 0.92
N LYS A 31 -6.13 -35.87 2.02
CA LYS A 31 -5.25 -35.04 2.83
C LYS A 31 -4.15 -34.49 1.94
N GLY A 32 -4.24 -33.23 1.59
CA GLY A 32 -3.23 -32.49 0.83
C GLY A 32 -2.85 -31.23 1.59
N THR A 33 -1.61 -31.20 1.99
CA THR A 33 -0.83 -30.07 2.48
C THR A 33 -1.23 -28.75 1.79
N LYS A 34 -1.55 -27.73 2.59
CA LYS A 34 -1.77 -26.36 2.10
C LYS A 34 -0.45 -25.82 1.54
N THR A 35 -0.26 -25.93 0.25
CA THR A 35 0.70 -25.12 -0.51
C THR A 35 0.02 -23.82 -0.88
N SER A 36 0.59 -22.71 -0.39
CA SER A 36 0.11 -21.37 -0.58
C SER A 36 0.07 -21.01 -2.07
N GLY A 37 -1.00 -20.32 -2.49
CA GLY A 37 -1.27 -19.91 -3.89
C GLY A 37 -0.30 -18.89 -4.49
N TYR A 38 0.97 -18.90 -4.10
CA TYR A 38 1.98 -17.92 -4.54
C TYR A 38 2.71 -18.29 -5.84
N GLU A 39 2.52 -19.52 -6.38
CA GLU A 39 3.24 -19.99 -7.58
C GLU A 39 2.79 -19.37 -8.91
N TYR A 40 1.66 -18.71 -8.97
CA TYR A 40 1.10 -18.23 -10.26
C TYR A 40 1.71 -16.95 -10.82
N TYR A 41 2.48 -16.19 -10.03
CA TYR A 41 2.98 -14.88 -10.46
C TYR A 41 4.44 -14.83 -10.91
N TYR A 42 5.20 -15.92 -10.75
CA TYR A 42 6.65 -15.92 -11.01
C TYR A 42 7.11 -16.75 -12.21
N LYS A 43 6.20 -17.32 -13.02
CA LYS A 43 6.59 -18.23 -14.11
C LYS A 43 7.01 -17.59 -15.43
N ASP A 44 7.00 -16.26 -15.55
CA ASP A 44 7.37 -15.55 -16.77
C ASP A 44 8.52 -14.54 -16.55
N ASN A 45 9.58 -14.95 -15.90
CA ASN A 45 10.83 -14.18 -15.95
C ASN A 45 11.91 -15.07 -16.59
N ASP A 46 12.28 -14.71 -17.82
CA ASP A 46 13.53 -15.10 -18.45
C ASP A 46 14.71 -14.70 -17.53
N HIS A 47 15.18 -15.64 -16.71
CA HIS A 47 16.51 -15.60 -16.14
C HIS A 47 17.41 -16.42 -17.03
N PRO A 48 18.57 -15.91 -17.47
CA PRO A 48 19.59 -16.73 -18.10
C PRO A 48 20.10 -17.76 -17.07
N GLU A 49 20.17 -19.01 -17.50
CA GLU A 49 20.67 -20.15 -16.72
C GLU A 49 22.09 -19.83 -16.20
N ASP A 50 22.23 -19.77 -14.87
CA ASP A 50 23.52 -19.78 -14.22
C ASP A 50 24.10 -21.18 -14.27
N LYS A 51 25.22 -21.30 -14.95
CA LYS A 51 26.03 -22.51 -15.01
C LYS A 51 26.72 -22.75 -13.68
N ASP A 52 26.73 -24.02 -13.31
CA ASP A 52 27.41 -24.66 -12.18
C ASP A 52 28.65 -23.93 -11.67
N VAL A 53 28.63 -23.49 -10.42
CA VAL A 53 29.81 -23.12 -9.65
C VAL A 53 30.05 -24.19 -8.59
N GLU A 54 31.10 -24.93 -8.80
CA GLU A 54 31.65 -25.94 -7.90
C GLU A 54 31.92 -25.37 -6.50
N SER A 55 31.41 -26.07 -5.49
CA SER A 55 31.62 -25.80 -4.08
C SER A 55 33.06 -26.04 -3.66
N SER A 56 33.82 -24.97 -3.44
CA SER A 56 35.05 -25.02 -2.65
C SER A 56 34.76 -24.55 -1.22
N SER A 57 34.77 -25.46 -0.27
CA SER A 57 34.60 -25.21 1.16
C SER A 57 35.89 -24.61 1.76
N GLU A 58 35.87 -23.32 2.08
CA GLU A 58 36.83 -22.66 2.96
C GLU A 58 36.29 -22.64 4.41
N PRO A 59 37.06 -23.06 5.43
CA PRO A 59 36.64 -23.02 6.84
C PRO A 59 37.05 -21.67 7.45
N GLY A 60 36.08 -20.80 7.77
CA GLY A 60 36.37 -19.59 8.55
C GLY A 60 35.48 -18.38 8.36
N ALA A 61 34.50 -18.39 7.48
CA ALA A 61 33.56 -17.27 7.36
C ALA A 61 32.56 -17.30 8.53
N THR A 62 32.72 -16.38 9.49
CA THR A 62 31.65 -16.05 10.45
C THR A 62 30.41 -15.63 9.64
N LYS A 63 29.39 -16.49 9.60
CA LYS A 63 28.11 -16.14 8.97
C LYS A 63 27.62 -14.83 9.58
N ALA A 64 27.46 -13.79 8.75
CA ALA A 64 26.78 -12.58 9.15
C ALA A 64 25.45 -12.97 9.80
N PRO A 65 25.03 -12.31 10.88
CA PRO A 65 23.77 -12.66 11.55
C PRO A 65 22.64 -12.57 10.50
N LEU A 66 21.89 -13.68 10.39
CA LEU A 66 20.70 -13.71 9.54
C LEU A 66 19.78 -12.56 9.98
N ILE A 67 19.55 -11.60 9.12
CA ILE A 67 18.59 -10.53 9.38
C ILE A 67 17.21 -11.20 9.36
N GLN A 68 16.62 -11.36 10.54
CA GLN A 68 15.26 -11.86 10.63
C GLN A 68 14.30 -10.75 10.17
N VAL A 69 13.63 -10.98 9.06
CA VAL A 69 12.61 -10.09 8.52
C VAL A 69 11.30 -10.34 9.27
N ASP A 70 10.67 -9.25 9.72
CA ASP A 70 9.34 -9.31 10.33
C ASP A 70 8.28 -9.41 9.22
N THR A 71 7.59 -10.54 9.16
CA THR A 71 6.53 -10.83 8.17
C THR A 71 5.16 -11.02 8.81
N ASP A 72 5.01 -10.79 10.12
CA ASP A 72 3.72 -10.85 10.81
C ASP A 72 2.86 -9.65 10.39
N PRO A 73 1.70 -9.86 9.72
CA PRO A 73 0.83 -8.79 9.26
C PRO A 73 0.33 -7.87 10.40
N GLU A 74 0.23 -8.40 11.64
CA GLU A 74 -0.21 -7.64 12.81
C GLU A 74 0.89 -6.77 13.40
N SER A 75 2.14 -7.03 13.07
CA SER A 75 3.26 -6.25 13.57
C SER A 75 3.30 -4.84 12.95
N ILE A 76 3.60 -3.83 13.78
CA ILE A 76 3.85 -2.47 13.29
C ILE A 76 5.13 -2.35 12.43
N THR A 77 6.01 -3.35 12.53
CA THR A 77 7.29 -3.40 11.80
C THR A 77 7.28 -4.38 10.62
N VAL A 78 6.11 -4.97 10.31
CA VAL A 78 5.96 -5.88 9.16
C VAL A 78 6.58 -5.30 7.89
N LEU A 79 7.45 -6.06 7.23
CA LEU A 79 7.99 -5.68 5.93
C LEU A 79 7.02 -6.11 4.83
N VAL A 80 6.55 -5.13 4.08
CA VAL A 80 5.70 -5.35 2.90
C VAL A 80 6.39 -4.75 1.69
N ASN A 81 6.62 -5.57 0.68
CA ASN A 81 7.23 -5.19 -0.59
C ASN A 81 6.90 -6.25 -1.65
N ARG A 82 7.63 -6.31 -2.76
CA ARG A 82 7.40 -7.27 -3.85
C ARG A 82 7.81 -8.72 -3.50
N GLU A 83 8.61 -8.90 -2.47
CA GLU A 83 9.10 -10.18 -1.99
C GLU A 83 8.24 -10.70 -0.82
N TYR A 84 7.82 -9.80 0.06
CA TYR A 84 7.02 -10.08 1.25
C TYR A 84 5.62 -9.51 1.07
N LEU A 85 4.66 -10.38 0.79
CA LEU A 85 3.28 -10.03 0.46
C LEU A 85 2.34 -10.24 1.64
N LEU A 86 1.35 -9.37 1.75
CA LEU A 86 0.20 -9.59 2.64
C LEU A 86 -0.81 -10.54 2.00
N PRO A 87 -1.50 -11.38 2.79
CA PRO A 87 -2.61 -12.19 2.32
C PRO A 87 -3.74 -11.33 1.69
N GLU A 88 -4.47 -11.92 0.74
CA GLU A 88 -5.60 -11.24 0.05
C GLU A 88 -6.68 -10.81 1.04
N GLU A 89 -6.99 -11.68 1.99
CA GLU A 89 -8.03 -11.52 3.00
C GLU A 89 -7.59 -10.68 4.21
N TYR A 90 -6.32 -10.27 4.28
CA TYR A 90 -5.82 -9.52 5.42
C TYR A 90 -6.43 -8.10 5.47
N ILE A 91 -7.13 -7.84 6.56
CA ILE A 91 -7.71 -6.54 6.92
C ILE A 91 -7.37 -6.29 8.38
N PRO A 92 -6.67 -5.20 8.74
CA PRO A 92 -6.41 -4.87 10.14
C PRO A 92 -7.71 -4.69 10.93
N GLU A 93 -7.79 -5.28 12.14
CA GLU A 93 -9.01 -5.23 12.96
C GLU A 93 -9.22 -3.88 13.68
N ASP A 94 -8.14 -3.10 13.84
CA ASP A 94 -8.10 -1.87 14.63
C ASP A 94 -8.13 -0.58 13.77
N LEU A 95 -8.76 -0.63 12.60
CA LEU A 95 -8.88 0.51 11.69
C LEU A 95 -9.80 1.60 12.26
N VAL A 96 -9.28 2.83 12.37
CA VAL A 96 -9.99 4.04 12.79
C VAL A 96 -9.72 5.19 11.83
N VAL A 97 -10.58 6.21 11.82
CA VAL A 97 -10.33 7.45 11.07
C VAL A 97 -9.60 8.43 12.00
N PRO A 98 -8.37 8.86 11.68
CA PRO A 98 -7.66 9.87 12.47
C PRO A 98 -8.34 11.24 12.35
N ASP A 99 -8.33 12.01 13.44
CA ASP A 99 -8.83 13.39 13.46
C ASP A 99 -7.80 14.36 12.87
N VAL A 100 -7.67 14.32 11.55
CA VAL A 100 -6.78 15.19 10.78
C VAL A 100 -7.51 15.72 9.53
N PRO A 101 -7.11 16.87 8.98
CA PRO A 101 -7.67 17.36 7.73
C PRO A 101 -7.24 16.48 6.54
N PHE A 102 -8.23 16.00 5.78
CA PHE A 102 -8.01 15.29 4.51
C PHE A 102 -8.22 16.24 3.32
N SER A 103 -7.68 15.85 2.17
CA SER A 103 -7.86 16.57 0.88
C SER A 103 -9.25 16.35 0.24
N PHE A 104 -10.15 15.67 0.94
CA PHE A 104 -11.50 15.33 0.49
C PHE A 104 -12.48 15.42 1.67
N TYR A 105 -13.77 15.48 1.36
CA TYR A 105 -14.85 15.49 2.35
C TYR A 105 -15.44 14.08 2.49
N GLY A 106 -15.93 13.76 3.69
CA GLY A 106 -16.57 12.46 4.00
C GLY A 106 -15.56 11.38 4.37
N THR A 107 -16.12 10.19 4.72
CA THR A 107 -15.35 9.02 5.16
C THR A 107 -15.34 7.96 4.06
N TYR A 108 -14.17 7.53 3.67
CA TYR A 108 -13.92 6.51 2.63
C TYR A 108 -12.94 5.47 3.16
N GLU A 109 -12.75 4.35 2.47
CA GLU A 109 -11.73 3.35 2.79
C GLU A 109 -10.35 4.01 3.03
N LYS A 110 -9.97 4.92 2.18
CA LYS A 110 -8.69 5.66 2.26
C LYS A 110 -8.58 6.65 3.43
N SER A 111 -9.60 6.77 4.28
CA SER A 111 -9.54 7.59 5.50
C SER A 111 -9.04 6.80 6.70
N TYR A 112 -9.02 5.48 6.65
CA TYR A 112 -8.74 4.65 7.81
C TYR A 112 -7.25 4.39 7.99
N MET A 113 -6.83 4.26 9.25
CA MET A 113 -5.50 3.80 9.67
C MET A 113 -5.63 2.90 10.89
N ARG A 114 -4.63 2.08 11.17
CA ARG A 114 -4.55 1.36 12.45
C ARG A 114 -4.46 2.36 13.60
N LYS A 115 -5.07 2.02 14.72
CA LYS A 115 -5.28 2.90 15.88
C LYS A 115 -4.00 3.60 16.35
N ASP A 116 -2.89 2.88 16.48
CA ASP A 116 -1.63 3.45 16.93
C ASP A 116 -1.03 4.42 15.90
N ALA A 117 -1.13 4.09 14.62
CA ALA A 117 -0.67 4.95 13.54
C ALA A 117 -1.55 6.21 13.41
N ALA A 118 -2.87 6.09 13.60
CA ALA A 118 -3.80 7.20 13.61
C ALA A 118 -3.48 8.19 14.74
N ALA A 119 -3.32 7.71 15.98
CA ALA A 119 -2.96 8.55 17.12
C ALA A 119 -1.59 9.22 16.97
N ALA A 120 -0.64 8.55 16.30
CA ALA A 120 0.66 9.13 15.98
C ALA A 120 0.56 10.21 14.88
N LEU A 121 -0.31 10.00 13.88
CA LEU A 121 -0.56 10.96 12.81
C LEU A 121 -1.20 12.25 13.34
N GLU A 122 -2.18 12.15 14.23
CA GLU A 122 -2.81 13.31 14.87
C GLU A 122 -1.77 14.18 15.59
N LYS A 123 -0.84 13.56 16.32
CA LYS A 123 0.28 14.28 16.97
C LYS A 123 1.24 14.91 15.96
N LEU A 124 1.50 14.23 14.83
CA LEU A 124 2.34 14.77 13.75
C LEU A 124 1.69 16.03 13.15
N PHE A 125 0.39 15.96 12.85
CA PHE A 125 -0.35 17.08 12.26
C PHE A 125 -0.45 18.26 13.26
N ALA A 126 -0.69 17.98 14.54
CA ALA A 126 -0.66 18.99 15.59
C ALA A 126 0.71 19.69 15.68
N GLY A 127 1.81 18.93 15.72
CA GLY A 127 3.16 19.49 15.75
C GLY A 127 3.55 20.25 14.46
N ALA A 128 3.00 19.88 13.30
CA ALA A 128 3.13 20.66 12.07
C ALA A 128 2.40 22.00 12.21
N LYS A 129 1.15 21.97 12.67
CA LYS A 129 0.31 23.17 12.86
C LYS A 129 0.93 24.17 13.84
N GLU A 130 1.55 23.71 14.93
CA GLU A 130 2.29 24.56 15.90
C GLU A 130 3.43 25.35 15.23
N GLN A 131 3.96 24.83 14.11
CA GLN A 131 5.01 25.49 13.33
C GLN A 131 4.48 26.17 12.06
N ASN A 132 3.17 26.42 12.00
CA ASN A 132 2.48 27.03 10.86
C ASN A 132 2.61 26.20 9.54
N ILE A 133 2.76 24.88 9.67
CA ILE A 133 2.78 23.95 8.53
C ILE A 133 1.40 23.28 8.41
N SER A 134 0.76 23.45 7.25
CA SER A 134 -0.56 22.87 6.98
C SER A 134 -0.45 21.63 6.11
N LEU A 135 -0.73 20.46 6.70
CA LEU A 135 -0.71 19.17 6.01
C LEU A 135 -2.13 18.67 5.72
N LYS A 136 -2.28 17.83 4.71
CA LYS A 136 -3.52 17.13 4.34
C LYS A 136 -3.25 15.64 4.16
N GLY A 137 -4.09 14.78 4.74
CA GLY A 137 -4.13 13.37 4.38
C GLY A 137 -4.75 13.18 3.00
N VAL A 138 -4.17 12.32 2.17
CA VAL A 138 -4.67 12.07 0.81
C VAL A 138 -5.17 10.64 0.64
N SER A 139 -4.40 9.66 1.10
CA SER A 139 -4.76 8.24 0.98
C SER A 139 -4.07 7.43 2.07
N ALA A 140 -4.84 6.77 2.91
CA ALA A 140 -4.33 5.91 3.97
C ALA A 140 -4.62 4.42 3.64
N TYR A 141 -5.46 3.71 4.39
CA TYR A 141 -5.75 2.30 4.13
C TYR A 141 -6.26 2.05 2.70
N ARG A 142 -5.82 0.93 2.14
CA ARG A 142 -6.26 0.46 0.83
C ARG A 142 -6.32 -1.07 0.84
N SER A 143 -7.51 -1.64 0.69
CA SER A 143 -7.70 -3.08 0.63
C SER A 143 -6.95 -3.73 -0.55
N TYR A 144 -6.70 -5.03 -0.44
CA TYR A 144 -6.15 -5.83 -1.52
C TYR A 144 -6.97 -5.70 -2.81
N SER A 145 -8.31 -5.80 -2.70
CA SER A 145 -9.22 -5.69 -3.83
C SER A 145 -9.10 -4.33 -4.53
N ARG A 146 -9.02 -3.24 -3.76
CA ARG A 146 -8.83 -1.91 -4.31
C ARG A 146 -7.47 -1.74 -4.98
N GLN A 147 -6.41 -2.30 -4.41
CA GLN A 147 -5.09 -2.30 -5.02
C GLN A 147 -5.09 -3.08 -6.34
N LYS A 148 -5.79 -4.21 -6.41
CA LYS A 148 -5.96 -5.04 -7.62
C LYS A 148 -6.64 -4.25 -8.74
N GLU A 149 -7.70 -3.50 -8.44
CA GLU A 149 -8.36 -2.62 -9.42
C GLU A 149 -7.41 -1.54 -9.96
N ILE A 150 -6.67 -0.86 -9.07
CA ILE A 150 -5.72 0.19 -9.44
C ILE A 150 -4.60 -0.38 -10.31
N TYR A 151 -4.02 -1.51 -9.91
CA TYR A 151 -2.96 -2.18 -10.64
C TYR A 151 -3.42 -2.61 -12.04
N ASN A 152 -4.57 -3.30 -12.13
CA ASN A 152 -5.12 -3.75 -13.41
C ASN A 152 -5.42 -2.58 -14.37
N ARG A 153 -5.95 -1.47 -13.85
CA ARG A 153 -6.13 -0.24 -14.62
C ARG A 153 -4.79 0.33 -15.12
N ASN A 154 -3.75 0.34 -14.29
CA ASN A 154 -2.42 0.78 -14.71
C ASN A 154 -1.83 -0.15 -15.77
N VAL A 155 -2.01 -1.47 -15.64
CA VAL A 155 -1.58 -2.45 -16.66
C VAL A 155 -2.28 -2.21 -17.99
N SER A 156 -3.61 -2.02 -17.99
CA SER A 156 -4.39 -1.79 -19.20
C SER A 156 -4.05 -0.47 -19.90
N THR A 157 -3.72 0.59 -19.13
CA THR A 157 -3.47 1.92 -19.70
C THR A 157 -2.00 2.20 -20.04
N LYS A 158 -1.05 1.60 -19.31
CA LYS A 158 0.38 1.91 -19.41
C LYS A 158 1.24 0.72 -19.83
N GLY A 159 0.66 -0.50 -19.88
CA GLY A 159 1.36 -1.76 -20.06
C GLY A 159 2.03 -2.25 -18.76
N LYS A 160 2.24 -3.59 -18.64
CA LYS A 160 2.74 -4.27 -17.43
C LYS A 160 4.07 -3.68 -16.92
N LYS A 161 5.03 -3.45 -17.82
CA LYS A 161 6.36 -2.92 -17.45
C LYS A 161 6.26 -1.56 -16.74
N LYS A 162 5.45 -0.64 -17.27
CA LYS A 162 5.28 0.69 -16.68
C LYS A 162 4.39 0.66 -15.44
N ALA A 163 3.36 -0.19 -15.43
CA ALA A 163 2.52 -0.41 -14.23
C ALA A 163 3.37 -0.85 -13.04
N ASN A 164 4.30 -1.77 -13.22
CA ASN A 164 5.21 -2.25 -12.16
C ASN A 164 6.14 -1.16 -11.60
N GLN A 165 6.44 -0.10 -12.35
CA GLN A 165 7.28 0.99 -11.88
C GLN A 165 6.54 2.01 -11.01
N VAL A 166 5.21 2.13 -11.21
CA VAL A 166 4.40 3.22 -10.64
C VAL A 166 3.27 2.72 -9.73
N SER A 167 3.13 1.41 -9.55
CA SER A 167 2.06 0.82 -8.75
C SER A 167 2.54 -0.49 -8.14
N ALA A 168 2.28 -0.66 -6.85
CA ALA A 168 2.42 -1.94 -6.19
C ALA A 168 1.39 -2.94 -6.77
N PHE A 169 1.78 -4.19 -6.97
CA PHE A 169 0.80 -5.23 -7.25
C PHE A 169 0.07 -5.66 -5.97
N PRO A 170 -1.10 -6.31 -6.08
CA PRO A 170 -1.90 -6.70 -4.92
C PRO A 170 -1.09 -7.50 -3.91
N GLY A 171 -1.23 -7.17 -2.63
CA GLY A 171 -0.47 -7.77 -1.52
C GLY A 171 0.88 -7.10 -1.24
N SER A 172 1.48 -6.38 -2.21
CA SER A 172 2.77 -5.71 -2.03
C SER A 172 2.67 -4.22 -1.63
N SER A 173 1.47 -3.73 -1.37
CA SER A 173 1.23 -2.33 -1.00
C SER A 173 1.20 -2.16 0.52
N GLU A 174 2.04 -1.28 1.06
CA GLU A 174 2.02 -0.96 2.49
C GLU A 174 0.70 -0.32 2.96
N HIS A 175 -0.10 0.26 2.06
CA HIS A 175 -1.42 0.79 2.41
C HIS A 175 -2.37 -0.28 2.96
N GLN A 176 -2.20 -1.56 2.58
CA GLN A 176 -3.01 -2.66 3.11
C GLN A 176 -2.73 -2.93 4.60
N THR A 177 -1.56 -2.52 5.11
CA THR A 177 -1.25 -2.65 6.54
C THR A 177 -2.07 -1.70 7.43
N GLY A 178 -2.68 -0.64 6.89
CA GLY A 178 -3.26 0.45 7.69
C GLY A 178 -2.23 1.31 8.45
N LEU A 179 -0.91 1.09 8.22
CA LEU A 179 0.18 1.80 8.88
C LEU A 179 0.80 2.91 8.03
N THR A 180 0.27 3.11 6.82
CA THR A 180 0.81 4.03 5.82
C THR A 180 -0.23 5.06 5.42
N ILE A 181 0.23 6.28 5.17
CA ILE A 181 -0.58 7.36 4.61
C ILE A 181 0.25 8.21 3.65
N ASP A 182 -0.39 8.60 2.55
CA ASP A 182 0.09 9.65 1.66
C ASP A 182 -0.36 11.01 2.21
N VAL A 183 0.60 11.92 2.40
CA VAL A 183 0.40 13.28 2.93
C VAL A 183 0.82 14.29 1.90
N SER A 184 0.02 15.36 1.73
CA SER A 184 0.33 16.48 0.84
C SER A 184 -0.06 17.81 1.48
N ALA A 185 -0.18 18.87 0.68
CA ALA A 185 -0.55 20.21 1.15
C ALA A 185 -1.35 20.98 0.09
N ASP A 186 -2.12 21.98 0.56
CA ASP A 186 -2.89 22.85 -0.33
C ASP A 186 -1.98 23.67 -1.25
N SER A 187 -0.73 23.94 -0.85
CA SER A 187 0.27 24.70 -1.64
C SER A 187 0.58 24.08 -3.02
N ILE A 188 0.32 22.77 -3.18
CA ILE A 188 0.46 22.05 -4.47
C ILE A 188 -0.85 21.37 -4.89
N GLY A 189 -2.00 21.85 -4.40
CA GLY A 189 -3.31 21.27 -4.72
C GLY A 189 -3.47 19.83 -4.25
N CYS A 190 -2.82 19.44 -3.17
CA CYS A 190 -2.82 18.08 -2.61
C CYS A 190 -2.32 17.00 -3.60
N ALA A 191 -1.50 17.37 -4.58
CA ALA A 191 -0.92 16.43 -5.52
C ALA A 191 0.10 15.50 -4.84
N LEU A 192 0.16 14.25 -5.29
CA LEU A 192 1.16 13.26 -4.89
C LEU A 192 2.28 13.23 -5.94
N GLU A 193 3.16 14.21 -5.85
CA GLU A 193 4.26 14.44 -6.80
C GLU A 193 5.57 14.71 -6.07
N GLN A 194 6.69 14.44 -6.73
CA GLN A 194 8.03 14.66 -6.16
C GLN A 194 8.29 16.14 -5.83
N SER A 195 7.57 17.06 -6.47
CA SER A 195 7.56 18.50 -6.17
C SER A 195 7.16 18.80 -4.72
N PHE A 196 6.32 17.97 -4.08
CA PHE A 196 5.98 18.09 -2.66
C PHE A 196 7.23 18.13 -1.77
N GLY A 197 8.24 17.31 -2.05
CA GLY A 197 9.49 17.31 -1.29
C GLY A 197 10.29 18.63 -1.35
N LYS A 198 9.94 19.54 -2.25
CA LYS A 198 10.55 20.87 -2.36
C LYS A 198 9.78 21.96 -1.62
N THR A 199 8.50 21.70 -1.26
CA THR A 199 7.67 22.63 -0.49
C THR A 199 8.16 22.77 0.95
N ILE A 200 7.68 23.77 1.67
CA ILE A 200 7.97 23.93 3.10
C ILE A 200 7.36 22.78 3.91
N GLU A 201 6.18 22.31 3.52
CA GLU A 201 5.45 21.21 4.17
C GLU A 201 6.20 19.88 3.97
N GLY A 202 6.60 19.57 2.74
CA GLY A 202 7.34 18.34 2.43
C GLY A 202 8.71 18.28 3.11
N LYS A 203 9.44 19.41 3.14
CA LYS A 203 10.70 19.53 3.89
C LYS A 203 10.50 19.35 5.39
N TRP A 204 9.45 19.97 5.94
CA TRP A 204 9.10 19.80 7.34
C TRP A 204 8.77 18.34 7.65
N LEU A 205 7.93 17.71 6.83
CA LEU A 205 7.55 16.30 6.98
C LEU A 205 8.77 15.39 6.98
N ALA A 206 9.67 15.53 6.01
CA ALA A 206 10.88 14.74 5.92
C ALA A 206 11.80 14.90 7.15
N SER A 207 11.88 16.11 7.73
CA SER A 207 12.76 16.41 8.86
C SER A 207 12.12 16.08 10.21
N ASN A 208 10.82 15.81 10.30
CA ASN A 208 10.12 15.70 11.58
C ASN A 208 9.30 14.42 11.75
N CYS A 209 8.89 13.72 10.68
CA CYS A 209 7.97 12.56 10.77
C CYS A 209 8.52 11.48 11.72
N TYR A 210 9.84 11.28 11.77
CA TYR A 210 10.47 10.28 12.65
C TYR A 210 10.21 10.53 14.15
N LYS A 211 10.01 11.78 14.56
CA LYS A 211 9.71 12.15 15.96
C LYS A 211 8.37 11.60 16.42
N TYR A 212 7.47 11.33 15.46
CA TYR A 212 6.14 10.81 15.66
C TYR A 212 6.01 9.31 15.32
N GLY A 213 7.12 8.67 14.93
CA GLY A 213 7.15 7.23 14.65
C GLY A 213 6.96 6.88 13.17
N PHE A 214 7.01 7.86 12.29
CA PHE A 214 6.92 7.66 10.84
C PHE A 214 8.30 7.74 10.16
N THR A 215 8.40 7.13 9.00
CA THR A 215 9.54 7.27 8.09
C THR A 215 9.05 7.60 6.69
N ILE A 216 9.82 8.39 5.92
CA ILE A 216 9.64 8.46 4.46
C ILE A 216 10.05 7.09 3.91
N ARG A 217 9.11 6.35 3.37
CA ARG A 217 9.32 4.94 3.00
C ARG A 217 10.19 4.77 1.76
N TYR A 218 10.04 5.68 0.80
CA TYR A 218 10.75 5.67 -0.46
C TYR A 218 11.57 6.95 -0.60
N PRO A 219 12.69 7.07 0.14
CA PRO A 219 13.53 8.25 0.14
C PRO A 219 14.31 8.37 -1.17
N LYS A 220 14.74 9.59 -1.48
CA LYS A 220 15.56 9.89 -2.65
C LYS A 220 16.89 9.13 -2.59
N GLU A 221 17.37 8.69 -3.74
CA GLU A 221 18.66 7.97 -3.91
C GLU A 221 18.69 6.59 -3.22
N LYS A 222 17.49 5.99 -3.00
CA LYS A 222 17.33 4.62 -2.48
C LYS A 222 16.45 3.76 -3.38
N GLU A 223 16.21 4.18 -4.60
CA GLU A 223 15.36 3.48 -5.58
C GLU A 223 15.85 2.05 -5.85
N ASP A 224 17.17 1.85 -5.91
CA ASP A 224 17.79 0.53 -6.10
C ASP A 224 17.54 -0.42 -4.93
N ILE A 225 17.31 0.11 -3.73
CA ILE A 225 17.02 -0.67 -2.52
C ILE A 225 15.52 -0.92 -2.38
N THR A 226 14.70 0.10 -2.63
CA THR A 226 13.26 0.05 -2.38
C THR A 226 12.46 -0.50 -3.56
N GLY A 227 13.02 -0.41 -4.77
CA GLY A 227 12.34 -0.75 -6.02
C GLY A 227 11.28 0.25 -6.47
N TYR A 228 11.16 1.40 -5.77
CA TYR A 228 10.21 2.47 -6.06
C TYR A 228 10.91 3.81 -6.20
N SER A 229 10.35 4.69 -7.04
CA SER A 229 10.81 6.07 -7.18
C SER A 229 10.64 6.84 -5.86
N TYR A 230 11.34 7.96 -5.74
CA TYR A 230 11.19 8.87 -4.60
C TYR A 230 9.74 9.32 -4.39
N GLU A 231 9.20 9.09 -3.19
CA GLU A 231 7.84 9.45 -2.79
C GLU A 231 7.86 10.24 -1.47
N PRO A 232 8.06 11.58 -1.52
CA PRO A 232 8.13 12.43 -0.32
C PRO A 232 6.82 12.49 0.47
N TRP A 233 5.72 12.10 -0.12
CA TRP A 233 4.38 12.08 0.46
C TRP A 233 4.08 10.80 1.26
N HIS A 234 4.74 9.69 0.93
CA HIS A 234 4.44 8.36 1.46
C HIS A 234 5.18 8.12 2.77
N ILE A 235 4.43 8.19 3.89
CA ILE A 235 4.98 7.94 5.22
C ILE A 235 4.42 6.65 5.82
N ARG A 236 5.32 5.86 6.41
CA ARG A 236 5.02 4.59 7.08
C ARG A 236 5.27 4.70 8.57
N TYR A 237 4.26 4.33 9.38
CA TYR A 237 4.41 4.18 10.82
C TYR A 237 5.16 2.89 11.15
N VAL A 238 6.22 3.01 11.94
CA VAL A 238 7.08 1.91 12.40
C VAL A 238 7.41 2.02 13.88
N GLY A 239 6.74 2.93 14.58
CA GLY A 239 7.05 3.26 15.98
C GLY A 239 8.29 4.16 16.13
N LYS A 240 8.32 4.94 17.21
CA LYS A 240 9.34 6.01 17.42
C LYS A 240 10.77 5.49 17.41
N ASN A 241 11.01 4.32 18.00
CA ASN A 241 12.36 3.78 18.14
C ASN A 241 12.97 3.39 16.78
N LEU A 242 12.20 2.70 15.93
CA LEU A 242 12.66 2.31 14.60
C LEU A 242 12.73 3.52 13.67
N ALA A 243 11.74 4.40 13.68
CA ALA A 243 11.73 5.63 12.88
C ALA A 243 12.98 6.50 13.15
N LYS A 244 13.36 6.67 14.42
CA LYS A 244 14.57 7.42 14.81
C LYS A 244 15.86 6.76 14.31
N ARG A 245 15.93 5.43 14.29
CA ARG A 245 17.09 4.70 13.74
C ARG A 245 17.19 4.85 12.23
N LEU A 246 16.07 4.76 11.52
CA LEU A 246 16.00 4.91 10.06
C LEU A 246 16.37 6.34 9.62
N TYR A 247 15.94 7.35 10.36
CA TYR A 247 16.27 8.75 10.06
C TYR A 247 17.77 9.08 10.16
N LYS A 248 18.53 8.34 10.97
CA LYS A 248 19.97 8.55 11.17
C LYS A 248 20.85 7.87 10.11
N LYS A 249 20.30 7.05 9.23
CA LYS A 249 21.00 6.30 8.17
C LYS A 249 20.83 6.98 6.81
#